data_f0ad1e5b1764730f29b7ce6a7e5f2b72
#
_entry.id   f0ad1e5b1764730f29b7ce6a7e5f2b72
#
_cell.length_a   1.000
_cell.length_b   1.000
_cell.length_c   1.000
_cell.angle_alpha   90.00
_cell.angle_beta   90.00
_cell.angle_gamma   90.00
#
_symmetry.space_group_name_H-M   'P 1'
#
loop_
_entity.id
_entity.type
_entity.pdbx_description
1 polymer ?
#
loop_
_entity_poly.entity_id
_entity_poly.type
_entity_poly.pdbx_seq_one_letter_code
_entity_poly.pdbx_strand_id
1 'polypeptide(L)'
;MKYVYTFAVDARGSLRVFITYNKRKFSYSLGFNVDKSKWDMAMQRCKRNTTHGKSFTPAIKINAEIQRYEETIQSVANSFKDSPAIEDFKAALDKEFKRENKTAQKEGFFDLYERYIREQDSICNWSDSVYRKHQRILQEWKMFDAEMSIDKINPDTLDKFAVFQSKLGHQNETTKKKISMSKWFFRWLVAKGLLTDISFTAHKTHLKRSNRNVVFLTWEELMKVYNHKFEQPHLSRTRDIFCFCCFTSLRYSDAAALKKTDIYDDAIHITTQKTNDKITIELNNYSRTILQRYADSETDKALPVISNQKMNVYIKEVCRQCGINEKLTDIYYIGGKKIEETKEKWQMVGTHSGRRAFICNALMLGIAPNVVMKWTGHSDYKSMQPYIDIADEAKKTAMDLFNK
;
A
#
# COMPACT_ATOMS: atom_id res chain seq x y z
N MET A 1 -35.12 -10.90 -44.04
CA MET A 1 -33.77 -11.38 -44.40
C MET A 1 -33.71 -12.91 -44.11
N LYS A 2 -33.21 -13.72 -45.10
CA LYS A 2 -33.15 -15.18 -44.93
C LYS A 2 -31.65 -15.60 -44.80
N TYR A 3 -31.25 -16.05 -43.59
CA TYR A 3 -29.89 -16.55 -43.29
C TYR A 3 -30.02 -17.83 -42.48
N VAL A 4 -28.93 -18.64 -42.50
CA VAL A 4 -28.85 -19.88 -41.71
C VAL A 4 -27.48 -19.87 -41.02
N TYR A 5 -27.42 -20.26 -39.76
CA TYR A 5 -26.19 -20.47 -39.06
C TYR A 5 -26.12 -21.85 -38.41
N THR A 6 -24.93 -22.39 -38.24
CA THR A 6 -24.67 -23.70 -37.66
C THR A 6 -23.38 -23.65 -36.83
N PHE A 7 -23.42 -24.14 -35.61
CA PHE A 7 -22.25 -24.35 -34.79
C PHE A 7 -21.70 -25.74 -35.00
N ALA A 8 -20.40 -25.84 -35.22
CA ALA A 8 -19.75 -27.13 -35.40
C ALA A 8 -18.31 -27.14 -34.86
N VAL A 9 -17.85 -28.31 -34.50
CA VAL A 9 -16.46 -28.56 -34.07
C VAL A 9 -15.68 -29.06 -35.30
N ASP A 10 -14.63 -28.32 -35.67
CA ASP A 10 -13.81 -28.68 -36.85
C ASP A 10 -12.91 -29.89 -36.59
N ALA A 11 -12.12 -30.32 -37.58
CA ALA A 11 -11.23 -31.47 -37.50
C ALA A 11 -10.21 -31.35 -36.34
N ARG A 12 -9.79 -30.12 -36.01
CA ARG A 12 -8.79 -29.80 -34.96
C ARG A 12 -9.41 -29.62 -33.60
N GLY A 13 -10.74 -29.77 -33.44
CA GLY A 13 -11.45 -29.57 -32.20
C GLY A 13 -11.87 -28.14 -31.96
N SER A 14 -11.65 -27.21 -32.88
CA SER A 14 -12.01 -25.79 -32.71
C SER A 14 -13.51 -25.60 -32.94
N LEU A 15 -14.18 -24.94 -31.99
CA LEU A 15 -15.60 -24.58 -32.09
C LEU A 15 -15.76 -23.34 -33.00
N ARG A 16 -16.60 -23.47 -34.04
CA ARG A 16 -16.86 -22.41 -35.01
C ARG A 16 -18.36 -22.27 -35.27
N VAL A 17 -18.78 -21.05 -35.58
CA VAL A 17 -20.09 -20.78 -36.19
C VAL A 17 -19.88 -20.59 -37.70
N PHE A 18 -20.68 -21.23 -38.48
CA PHE A 18 -20.77 -21.07 -39.94
C PHE A 18 -22.08 -20.37 -40.27
N ILE A 19 -21.99 -19.26 -40.99
CA ILE A 19 -23.15 -18.45 -41.37
C ILE A 19 -23.26 -18.49 -42.89
N THR A 20 -24.44 -18.82 -43.41
CA THR A 20 -24.73 -18.82 -44.85
C THR A 20 -25.78 -17.76 -45.11
N TYR A 21 -25.45 -16.81 -45.98
CA TYR A 21 -26.35 -15.76 -46.45
C TYR A 21 -26.16 -15.57 -47.98
N ASN A 22 -27.25 -15.48 -48.71
CA ASN A 22 -27.22 -15.34 -50.18
C ASN A 22 -26.26 -16.31 -50.88
N LYS A 23 -26.33 -17.61 -50.50
CA LYS A 23 -25.49 -18.71 -51.05
C LYS A 23 -23.96 -18.58 -50.77
N ARG A 24 -23.51 -17.55 -50.06
CA ARG A 24 -22.10 -17.45 -49.58
C ARG A 24 -22.00 -17.84 -48.12
N LYS A 25 -20.90 -18.56 -47.80
CA LYS A 25 -20.62 -19.07 -46.48
C LYS A 25 -19.38 -18.40 -45.88
N PHE A 26 -19.46 -17.95 -44.65
CA PHE A 26 -18.33 -17.45 -43.87
C PHE A 26 -18.41 -17.98 -42.42
N SER A 27 -17.32 -17.91 -41.66
CA SER A 27 -17.28 -18.51 -40.34
C SER A 27 -16.47 -17.71 -39.35
N TYR A 28 -16.84 -17.82 -38.08
CA TYR A 28 -16.11 -17.24 -36.94
C TYR A 28 -15.73 -18.32 -35.95
N SER A 29 -14.53 -18.21 -35.35
CA SER A 29 -14.11 -19.07 -34.26
C SER A 29 -14.59 -18.51 -32.93
N LEU A 30 -15.12 -19.38 -32.05
CA LEU A 30 -15.52 -18.99 -30.70
C LEU A 30 -14.36 -19.09 -29.69
N GLY A 31 -13.15 -19.47 -30.13
CA GLY A 31 -11.97 -19.54 -29.26
C GLY A 31 -11.89 -20.74 -28.33
N PHE A 32 -12.81 -21.69 -28.44
CA PHE A 32 -12.83 -22.90 -27.61
C PHE A 32 -12.41 -24.14 -28.39
N ASN A 33 -11.66 -25.02 -27.71
CA ASN A 33 -11.43 -26.39 -28.16
C ASN A 33 -12.41 -27.32 -27.46
N VAL A 34 -13.16 -28.09 -28.26
CA VAL A 34 -14.25 -28.97 -27.82
C VAL A 34 -13.95 -30.41 -28.19
N ASP A 35 -14.10 -31.30 -27.23
CA ASP A 35 -13.96 -32.75 -27.46
C ASP A 35 -15.17 -33.25 -28.24
N LYS A 36 -14.96 -33.79 -29.45
CA LYS A 36 -16.03 -34.22 -30.35
C LYS A 36 -16.97 -35.26 -29.72
N SER A 37 -16.47 -36.17 -28.89
CA SER A 37 -17.27 -37.18 -28.19
C SER A 37 -18.27 -36.60 -27.19
N LYS A 38 -18.00 -35.38 -26.74
CA LYS A 38 -18.80 -34.62 -25.77
C LYS A 38 -19.64 -33.50 -26.43
N TRP A 39 -19.62 -33.43 -27.76
CA TRP A 39 -20.41 -32.51 -28.58
C TRP A 39 -21.72 -33.15 -29.03
N ASP A 40 -22.84 -32.48 -28.83
CA ASP A 40 -24.13 -32.88 -29.36
C ASP A 40 -24.35 -32.17 -30.70
N MET A 41 -24.31 -32.94 -31.79
CA MET A 41 -24.44 -32.44 -33.17
C MET A 41 -25.86 -31.94 -33.47
N ALA A 42 -26.89 -32.59 -32.88
CA ALA A 42 -28.30 -32.27 -33.12
C ALA A 42 -28.64 -30.93 -32.40
N MET A 43 -28.23 -30.80 -31.15
CA MET A 43 -28.45 -29.58 -30.34
C MET A 43 -27.43 -28.48 -30.61
N GLN A 44 -26.32 -28.79 -31.29
CA GLN A 44 -25.19 -27.88 -31.52
C GLN A 44 -24.67 -27.29 -30.20
N ARG A 45 -24.53 -28.11 -29.18
CA ARG A 45 -24.10 -27.74 -27.82
C ARG A 45 -23.16 -28.79 -27.23
N CYS A 46 -22.36 -28.35 -26.28
CA CYS A 46 -21.63 -29.28 -25.42
C CYS A 46 -22.59 -30.03 -24.50
N LYS A 47 -22.40 -31.35 -24.33
CA LYS A 47 -23.19 -32.17 -23.41
C LYS A 47 -23.06 -31.65 -21.97
N ARG A 48 -24.16 -31.69 -21.21
CA ARG A 48 -24.18 -31.19 -19.82
C ARG A 48 -23.17 -31.93 -18.95
N ASN A 49 -22.64 -31.22 -17.93
CA ASN A 49 -21.69 -31.76 -16.95
C ASN A 49 -20.38 -32.30 -17.57
N THR A 50 -19.94 -31.76 -18.70
CA THR A 50 -18.65 -32.09 -19.32
C THR A 50 -17.68 -30.91 -19.27
N THR A 51 -16.41 -31.23 -19.42
CA THR A 51 -15.31 -30.26 -19.59
C THR A 51 -14.57 -30.53 -20.88
N HIS A 52 -13.98 -29.50 -21.48
CA HIS A 52 -13.44 -29.53 -22.83
C HIS A 52 -12.05 -28.87 -22.91
N GLY A 53 -11.23 -29.38 -23.85
CA GLY A 53 -9.90 -28.86 -24.15
C GLY A 53 -8.88 -29.04 -23.02
N LYS A 54 -7.65 -28.58 -23.25
CA LYS A 54 -6.54 -28.67 -22.27
C LYS A 54 -6.80 -27.85 -20.99
N SER A 55 -7.68 -26.85 -21.07
CA SER A 55 -8.02 -25.96 -19.94
C SER A 55 -9.21 -26.47 -19.12
N PHE A 56 -9.74 -27.65 -19.41
CA PHE A 56 -10.92 -28.23 -18.73
C PHE A 56 -12.11 -27.28 -18.64
N THR A 57 -12.37 -26.53 -19.73
CA THR A 57 -13.43 -25.50 -19.74
C THR A 57 -14.81 -26.17 -19.59
N PRO A 58 -15.64 -25.78 -18.61
CA PRO A 58 -16.95 -26.36 -18.39
C PRO A 58 -17.89 -26.14 -19.57
N ALA A 59 -18.71 -27.14 -19.92
CA ALA A 59 -19.70 -27.09 -20.99
C ALA A 59 -20.67 -25.92 -20.83
N ILE A 60 -21.08 -25.59 -19.62
CA ILE A 60 -21.97 -24.44 -19.33
C ILE A 60 -21.40 -23.13 -19.83
N LYS A 61 -20.10 -22.89 -19.66
CA LYS A 61 -19.42 -21.68 -20.15
C LYS A 61 -19.38 -21.62 -21.66
N ILE A 62 -19.09 -22.76 -22.32
CA ILE A 62 -19.05 -22.85 -23.79
C ILE A 62 -20.44 -22.66 -24.36
N ASN A 63 -21.47 -23.27 -23.77
CA ASN A 63 -22.85 -23.15 -24.23
C ASN A 63 -23.40 -21.72 -24.04
N ALA A 64 -23.05 -21.03 -22.97
CA ALA A 64 -23.38 -19.62 -22.78
C ALA A 64 -22.79 -18.75 -23.88
N GLU A 65 -21.54 -19.02 -24.29
CA GLU A 65 -20.89 -18.29 -25.37
C GLU A 65 -21.55 -18.58 -26.73
N ILE A 66 -21.94 -19.80 -27.00
CA ILE A 66 -22.70 -20.14 -28.21
C ILE A 66 -24.01 -19.34 -28.25
N GLN A 67 -24.74 -19.29 -27.14
CA GLN A 67 -25.97 -18.50 -27.02
C GLN A 67 -25.73 -17.02 -27.31
N ARG A 68 -24.68 -16.45 -26.76
CA ARG A 68 -24.28 -15.06 -27.03
C ARG A 68 -24.04 -14.79 -28.51
N TYR A 69 -23.34 -15.71 -29.19
CA TYR A 69 -23.14 -15.59 -30.65
C TYR A 69 -24.45 -15.67 -31.43
N GLU A 70 -25.39 -16.52 -31.01
CA GLU A 70 -26.77 -16.57 -31.60
C GLU A 70 -27.48 -15.24 -31.46
N GLU A 71 -27.53 -14.70 -30.23
CA GLU A 71 -28.16 -13.42 -29.93
C GLU A 71 -27.53 -12.27 -30.74
N THR A 72 -26.22 -12.25 -30.88
CA THR A 72 -25.48 -11.24 -31.67
C THR A 72 -25.82 -11.36 -33.14
N ILE A 73 -25.85 -12.57 -33.73
CA ILE A 73 -26.23 -12.78 -35.13
C ILE A 73 -27.65 -12.33 -35.38
N GLN A 74 -28.59 -12.65 -34.49
CA GLN A 74 -29.99 -12.23 -34.58
C GLN A 74 -30.14 -10.70 -34.45
N SER A 75 -29.45 -10.09 -33.51
CA SER A 75 -29.46 -8.65 -33.31
C SER A 75 -28.94 -7.89 -34.52
N VAL A 76 -27.80 -8.33 -35.09
CA VAL A 76 -27.24 -7.72 -36.33
C VAL A 76 -28.20 -7.94 -37.50
N ALA A 77 -28.78 -9.12 -37.65
CA ALA A 77 -29.75 -9.36 -38.72
C ALA A 77 -30.99 -8.49 -38.60
N ASN A 78 -31.49 -8.26 -37.40
CA ASN A 78 -32.65 -7.42 -37.11
C ASN A 78 -32.36 -5.91 -37.23
N SER A 79 -31.11 -5.49 -37.20
CA SER A 79 -30.73 -4.07 -37.39
C SER A 79 -30.94 -3.57 -38.82
N PHE A 80 -31.06 -4.47 -39.80
CA PHE A 80 -31.32 -4.15 -41.18
C PHE A 80 -32.83 -4.20 -41.48
N LYS A 81 -33.37 -3.09 -41.99
CA LYS A 81 -34.80 -3.02 -42.42
C LYS A 81 -35.09 -3.90 -43.61
N ASP A 82 -34.10 -3.96 -44.54
CA ASP A 82 -34.17 -4.72 -45.79
C ASP A 82 -33.04 -5.75 -45.84
N SER A 83 -33.04 -6.62 -46.87
CA SER A 83 -31.98 -7.58 -47.10
C SER A 83 -30.70 -6.87 -47.57
N PRO A 84 -29.69 -6.71 -46.71
CA PRO A 84 -28.46 -5.97 -47.10
C PRO A 84 -27.61 -6.72 -48.13
N ALA A 85 -26.66 -6.04 -48.73
CA ALA A 85 -25.58 -6.69 -49.46
C ALA A 85 -24.81 -7.64 -48.52
N ILE A 86 -24.21 -8.67 -49.07
CA ILE A 86 -23.51 -9.66 -48.25
C ILE A 86 -22.28 -9.08 -47.52
N GLU A 87 -21.64 -8.12 -48.18
CA GLU A 87 -20.50 -7.37 -47.67
C GLU A 87 -20.88 -6.53 -46.46
N ASP A 88 -22.04 -5.87 -46.49
CA ASP A 88 -22.54 -5.04 -45.42
C ASP A 88 -22.95 -5.88 -44.20
N PHE A 89 -23.64 -7.01 -44.45
CA PHE A 89 -24.01 -7.94 -43.38
C PHE A 89 -22.77 -8.55 -42.71
N LYS A 90 -21.78 -8.95 -43.53
CA LYS A 90 -20.50 -9.46 -43.02
C LYS A 90 -19.71 -8.40 -42.25
N ALA A 91 -19.67 -7.15 -42.75
CA ALA A 91 -18.99 -6.05 -42.10
C ALA A 91 -19.62 -5.70 -40.75
N ALA A 92 -20.95 -5.75 -40.63
CA ALA A 92 -21.66 -5.55 -39.39
C ALA A 92 -21.34 -6.66 -38.36
N LEU A 93 -21.34 -7.93 -38.78
CA LEU A 93 -20.90 -9.05 -37.93
C LEU A 93 -19.43 -8.98 -37.58
N ASP A 94 -18.55 -8.64 -38.53
CA ASP A 94 -17.13 -8.43 -38.30
C ASP A 94 -16.87 -7.30 -37.26
N LYS A 95 -17.69 -6.26 -37.29
CA LYS A 95 -17.62 -5.16 -36.32
C LYS A 95 -17.98 -5.63 -34.90
N GLU A 96 -19.03 -6.40 -34.74
CA GLU A 96 -19.47 -6.92 -33.46
C GLU A 96 -18.53 -8.02 -32.93
N PHE A 97 -18.17 -9.01 -33.74
CA PHE A 97 -17.25 -10.08 -33.34
C PHE A 97 -15.80 -9.62 -33.19
N LYS A 98 -15.33 -8.59 -33.91
CA LYS A 98 -14.02 -7.98 -33.71
C LYS A 98 -13.98 -7.02 -32.55
N ARG A 99 -15.07 -6.33 -32.21
CA ARG A 99 -15.17 -5.56 -30.98
C ARG A 99 -14.98 -6.44 -29.75
N GLU A 100 -15.57 -7.62 -29.75
CA GLU A 100 -15.42 -8.59 -28.66
C GLU A 100 -14.02 -9.16 -28.56
N ASN A 101 -13.33 -9.38 -29.68
CA ASN A 101 -11.93 -9.77 -29.70
C ASN A 101 -10.96 -8.61 -29.37
N LYS A 102 -11.38 -7.33 -29.54
CA LYS A 102 -10.59 -6.17 -29.14
C LYS A 102 -10.82 -5.74 -27.69
N THR A 103 -11.98 -6.07 -27.11
CA THR A 103 -12.25 -5.87 -25.68
C THR A 103 -11.65 -6.98 -24.82
N ALA A 104 -11.27 -8.11 -25.39
CA ALA A 104 -10.39 -9.10 -24.79
C ALA A 104 -8.91 -8.89 -25.19
N GLN A 105 -8.43 -7.66 -25.35
CA GLN A 105 -7.02 -7.40 -25.12
C GLN A 105 -6.81 -7.78 -23.63
N LYS A 106 -6.15 -8.94 -23.40
CA LYS A 106 -5.71 -9.31 -22.06
C LYS A 106 -5.01 -8.09 -21.49
N GLU A 107 -5.65 -7.45 -20.51
CA GLU A 107 -5.01 -6.35 -19.80
C GLU A 107 -3.61 -6.81 -19.42
N GLY A 108 -2.59 -6.04 -19.82
CA GLY A 108 -1.21 -6.35 -19.47
C GLY A 108 -0.97 -6.22 -17.96
N PHE A 109 0.17 -6.69 -17.50
CA PHE A 109 0.56 -6.57 -16.09
C PHE A 109 0.41 -5.12 -15.58
N PHE A 110 0.83 -4.15 -16.38
CA PHE A 110 0.82 -2.73 -15.98
C PHE A 110 -0.59 -2.15 -15.98
N ASP A 111 -1.44 -2.51 -16.95
CA ASP A 111 -2.85 -2.08 -17.00
C ASP A 111 -3.62 -2.62 -15.79
N LEU A 112 -3.37 -3.88 -15.43
CA LEU A 112 -3.94 -4.52 -14.25
C LEU A 112 -3.45 -3.89 -12.95
N TYR A 113 -2.18 -3.47 -12.90
CA TYR A 113 -1.67 -2.78 -11.71
C TYR A 113 -2.29 -1.39 -11.56
N GLU A 114 -2.46 -0.65 -12.64
CA GLU A 114 -3.18 0.64 -12.64
C GLU A 114 -4.65 0.47 -12.23
N ARG A 115 -5.29 -0.58 -12.71
CA ARG A 115 -6.65 -0.95 -12.33
C ARG A 115 -6.73 -1.30 -10.84
N TYR A 116 -5.79 -2.09 -10.33
CA TYR A 116 -5.68 -2.40 -8.91
C TYR A 116 -5.57 -1.13 -8.06
N ILE A 117 -4.70 -0.20 -8.45
CA ILE A 117 -4.54 1.08 -7.73
C ILE A 117 -5.87 1.82 -7.67
N ARG A 118 -6.58 1.97 -8.80
CA ARG A 118 -7.87 2.66 -8.85
C ARG A 118 -8.96 1.98 -8.02
N GLU A 119 -9.10 0.65 -8.14
CA GLU A 119 -10.10 -0.10 -7.40
C GLU A 119 -9.85 -0.04 -5.88
N GLN A 120 -8.60 -0.24 -5.45
CA GLN A 120 -8.27 -0.25 -4.03
C GLN A 120 -8.34 1.16 -3.41
N ASP A 121 -7.96 2.19 -4.14
CA ASP A 121 -8.12 3.57 -3.71
C ASP A 121 -9.61 3.90 -3.46
N SER A 122 -10.47 3.55 -4.40
CA SER A 122 -11.92 3.77 -4.29
C SER A 122 -12.55 3.01 -3.11
N ILE A 123 -12.07 1.79 -2.80
CA ILE A 123 -12.62 0.95 -1.72
C ILE A 123 -12.06 1.39 -0.35
N CYS A 124 -10.76 1.62 -0.28
CA CYS A 124 -10.05 1.81 0.99
C CYS A 124 -9.82 3.29 1.32
N ASN A 125 -10.19 4.21 0.42
CA ASN A 125 -9.94 5.65 0.56
C ASN A 125 -8.50 5.92 1.00
N TRP A 126 -7.54 5.55 0.17
CA TRP A 126 -6.13 5.66 0.50
C TRP A 126 -5.72 7.11 0.73
N SER A 127 -4.79 7.33 1.65
CA SER A 127 -4.14 8.63 1.71
C SER A 127 -3.28 8.85 0.45
N ASP A 128 -3.10 10.11 0.04
CA ASP A 128 -2.19 10.52 -1.06
C ASP A 128 -0.82 9.82 -0.98
N SER A 129 -0.31 9.63 0.24
CA SER A 129 0.98 8.99 0.47
C SER A 129 0.97 7.50 0.05
N VAL A 130 -0.12 6.77 0.31
CA VAL A 130 -0.25 5.36 -0.08
C VAL A 130 -0.42 5.24 -1.59
N TYR A 131 -1.28 6.08 -2.17
CA TYR A 131 -1.50 6.15 -3.60
C TYR A 131 -0.18 6.38 -4.38
N ARG A 132 0.57 7.43 -3.99
CA ARG A 132 1.89 7.74 -4.61
C ARG A 132 2.91 6.63 -4.45
N LYS A 133 2.89 5.88 -3.34
CA LYS A 133 3.78 4.73 -3.15
C LYS A 133 3.49 3.62 -4.15
N HIS A 134 2.22 3.28 -4.37
CA HIS A 134 1.85 2.29 -5.37
C HIS A 134 2.20 2.73 -6.78
N GLN A 135 1.94 3.99 -7.13
CA GLN A 135 2.35 4.53 -8.43
C GLN A 135 3.87 4.45 -8.63
N ARG A 136 4.65 4.80 -7.61
CA ARG A 136 6.12 4.68 -7.69
C ARG A 136 6.56 3.24 -7.89
N ILE A 137 5.96 2.28 -7.18
CA ILE A 137 6.29 0.86 -7.33
C ILE A 137 5.93 0.37 -8.75
N LEU A 138 4.80 0.80 -9.30
CA LEU A 138 4.41 0.51 -10.67
C LEU A 138 5.47 1.00 -11.68
N GLN A 139 5.96 2.24 -11.52
CA GLN A 139 7.04 2.76 -12.37
C GLN A 139 8.34 1.95 -12.21
N GLU A 140 8.67 1.54 -11.01
CA GLU A 140 9.86 0.72 -10.76
C GLU A 140 9.73 -0.69 -11.35
N TRP A 141 8.51 -1.28 -11.41
CA TRP A 141 8.26 -2.50 -12.17
C TRP A 141 8.42 -2.30 -13.68
N LYS A 142 7.96 -1.17 -14.24
CA LYS A 142 8.19 -0.79 -15.65
C LYS A 142 9.68 -0.65 -15.97
N MET A 143 10.45 -0.09 -15.04
CA MET A 143 11.93 0.05 -15.17
C MET A 143 12.66 -1.30 -15.03
N PHE A 144 12.13 -2.21 -14.22
CA PHE A 144 12.73 -3.52 -13.97
C PHE A 144 12.55 -4.45 -15.17
N ASP A 145 11.36 -4.55 -15.72
CA ASP A 145 11.03 -5.34 -16.91
C ASP A 145 9.83 -4.69 -17.63
N ALA A 146 10.11 -3.98 -18.73
CA ALA A 146 9.08 -3.31 -19.53
C ALA A 146 8.07 -4.30 -20.16
N GLU A 147 8.46 -5.57 -20.32
CA GLU A 147 7.64 -6.65 -20.86
C GLU A 147 7.17 -7.61 -19.76
N MET A 148 7.03 -7.10 -18.52
CA MET A 148 6.52 -7.88 -17.41
C MET A 148 5.11 -8.39 -17.69
N SER A 149 4.89 -9.67 -17.43
CA SER A 149 3.60 -10.35 -17.61
C SER A 149 3.20 -11.12 -16.36
N ILE A 150 1.92 -11.48 -16.24
CA ILE A 150 1.37 -12.16 -15.06
C ILE A 150 2.01 -13.54 -14.84
N ASP A 151 2.30 -14.26 -15.91
CA ASP A 151 2.92 -15.57 -15.89
C ASP A 151 4.38 -15.57 -15.41
N LYS A 152 5.03 -14.39 -15.40
CA LYS A 152 6.37 -14.20 -14.80
C LYS A 152 6.34 -14.00 -13.28
N ILE A 153 5.16 -13.91 -12.65
CA ILE A 153 5.04 -13.71 -11.21
C ILE A 153 5.36 -15.00 -10.46
N ASN A 154 6.54 -15.06 -9.85
CA ASN A 154 7.02 -16.19 -9.04
C ASN A 154 8.05 -15.68 -8.00
N PRO A 155 8.54 -16.55 -7.08
CA PRO A 155 9.54 -16.17 -6.09
C PRO A 155 10.85 -15.62 -6.67
N ASP A 156 11.34 -16.20 -7.76
CA ASP A 156 12.60 -15.81 -8.43
C ASP A 156 12.49 -14.37 -9.00
N THR A 157 11.35 -14.01 -9.57
CA THR A 157 11.09 -12.64 -10.04
C THR A 157 11.11 -11.63 -8.90
N LEU A 158 10.59 -12.00 -7.73
CA LEU A 158 10.66 -11.13 -6.55
C LEU A 158 12.09 -10.95 -6.05
N ASP A 159 12.93 -12.00 -6.09
CA ASP A 159 14.33 -11.90 -5.74
C ASP A 159 15.11 -11.05 -6.75
N LYS A 160 14.86 -11.21 -8.06
CA LYS A 160 15.43 -10.35 -9.11
C LYS A 160 15.01 -8.89 -8.93
N PHE A 161 13.73 -8.65 -8.57
CA PHE A 161 13.26 -7.31 -8.25
C PHE A 161 13.94 -6.73 -7.00
N ALA A 162 14.21 -7.55 -5.97
CA ALA A 162 14.98 -7.11 -4.81
C ALA A 162 16.41 -6.69 -5.17
N VAL A 163 17.08 -7.44 -6.06
CA VAL A 163 18.41 -7.10 -6.58
C VAL A 163 18.36 -5.79 -7.38
N PHE A 164 17.35 -5.61 -8.21
CA PHE A 164 17.13 -4.36 -8.96
C PHE A 164 16.97 -3.16 -8.01
N GLN A 165 16.15 -3.30 -6.94
CA GLN A 165 15.98 -2.25 -5.93
C GLN A 165 17.32 -1.88 -5.25
N SER A 166 18.17 -2.86 -5.00
CA SER A 166 19.51 -2.64 -4.44
C SER A 166 20.41 -1.85 -5.40
N LYS A 167 20.33 -2.11 -6.70
CA LYS A 167 21.05 -1.35 -7.74
C LYS A 167 20.57 0.12 -7.82
N LEU A 168 19.31 0.38 -7.52
CA LEU A 168 18.77 1.74 -7.37
C LEU A 168 19.20 2.44 -6.06
N GLY A 169 19.99 1.79 -5.21
CA GLY A 169 20.46 2.33 -3.94
C GLY A 169 19.44 2.25 -2.80
N HIS A 170 18.35 1.51 -2.97
CA HIS A 170 17.35 1.40 -1.91
C HIS A 170 17.80 0.48 -0.77
N GLN A 171 17.60 0.97 0.45
CA GLN A 171 17.86 0.19 1.66
C GLN A 171 16.94 -1.02 1.75
N ASN A 172 17.43 -2.10 2.37
CA ASN A 172 16.71 -3.37 2.48
C ASN A 172 15.31 -3.24 3.08
N GLU A 173 15.13 -2.38 4.09
CA GLU A 173 13.79 -2.16 4.69
C GLU A 173 12.81 -1.50 3.71
N THR A 174 13.30 -0.62 2.84
CA THR A 174 12.50 -0.03 1.77
C THR A 174 12.13 -1.08 0.71
N THR A 175 13.11 -1.90 0.31
CA THR A 175 12.91 -3.00 -0.64
C THR A 175 11.88 -4.02 -0.12
N LYS A 176 11.98 -4.43 1.15
CA LYS A 176 11.00 -5.33 1.80
C LYS A 176 9.59 -4.76 1.76
N LYS A 177 9.42 -3.47 2.06
CA LYS A 177 8.11 -2.79 1.99
C LYS A 177 7.54 -2.79 0.57
N LYS A 178 8.37 -2.50 -0.44
CA LYS A 178 7.93 -2.51 -1.84
C LYS A 178 7.52 -3.89 -2.32
N ILE A 179 8.27 -4.94 -1.96
CA ILE A 179 7.91 -6.33 -2.24
C ILE A 179 6.60 -6.70 -1.55
N SER A 180 6.41 -6.30 -0.30
CA SER A 180 5.15 -6.53 0.43
C SER A 180 3.96 -5.86 -0.26
N MET A 181 4.12 -4.63 -0.72
CA MET A 181 3.07 -3.90 -1.46
C MET A 181 2.80 -4.53 -2.84
N SER A 182 3.84 -4.99 -3.55
CA SER A 182 3.67 -5.74 -4.80
C SER A 182 2.89 -7.04 -4.58
N LYS A 183 3.14 -7.73 -3.47
CA LYS A 183 2.39 -8.94 -3.11
C LYS A 183 0.91 -8.65 -2.82
N TRP A 184 0.52 -7.45 -2.39
CA TRP A 184 -0.90 -7.07 -2.26
C TRP A 184 -1.57 -7.03 -3.63
N PHE A 185 -0.92 -6.46 -4.64
CA PHE A 185 -1.39 -6.50 -6.02
C PHE A 185 -1.49 -7.94 -6.54
N PHE A 186 -0.49 -8.78 -6.30
CA PHE A 186 -0.52 -10.18 -6.73
C PHE A 186 -1.66 -10.98 -6.08
N ARG A 187 -1.94 -10.74 -4.79
CA ARG A 187 -3.10 -11.33 -4.12
C ARG A 187 -4.42 -10.85 -4.73
N TRP A 188 -4.49 -9.59 -5.13
CA TRP A 188 -5.65 -9.07 -5.84
C TRP A 188 -5.84 -9.78 -7.20
N LEU A 189 -4.77 -10.03 -7.95
CA LEU A 189 -4.84 -10.83 -9.19
C LEU A 189 -5.39 -12.25 -8.93
N VAL A 190 -4.94 -12.90 -7.85
CA VAL A 190 -5.47 -14.22 -7.44
C VAL A 190 -6.96 -14.11 -7.09
N ALA A 191 -7.36 -13.14 -6.32
CA ALA A 191 -8.77 -12.92 -5.93
C ALA A 191 -9.68 -12.64 -7.14
N LYS A 192 -9.14 -12.01 -8.21
CA LYS A 192 -9.86 -11.78 -9.47
C LYS A 192 -9.82 -12.99 -10.43
N GLY A 193 -9.15 -14.09 -10.06
CA GLY A 193 -8.99 -15.28 -10.92
C GLY A 193 -8.06 -15.05 -12.12
N LEU A 194 -7.26 -13.99 -12.11
CA LEU A 194 -6.32 -13.64 -13.19
C LEU A 194 -4.96 -14.31 -13.04
N LEU A 195 -4.58 -14.69 -11.82
CA LEU A 195 -3.35 -15.40 -11.47
C LEU A 195 -3.70 -16.68 -10.71
N THR A 196 -3.19 -17.83 -11.16
CA THR A 196 -3.39 -19.13 -10.51
C THR A 196 -2.20 -19.55 -9.66
N ASP A 197 -1.00 -19.12 -10.02
CA ASP A 197 0.21 -19.40 -9.24
C ASP A 197 0.25 -18.52 -7.97
N ILE A 198 0.26 -19.17 -6.81
CA ILE A 198 0.35 -18.55 -5.50
C ILE A 198 1.72 -18.72 -4.84
N SER A 199 2.72 -19.25 -5.56
CA SER A 199 4.06 -19.53 -5.04
C SER A 199 4.74 -18.30 -4.43
N PHE A 200 4.46 -17.10 -4.95
CA PHE A 200 4.94 -15.82 -4.41
C PHE A 200 4.54 -15.59 -2.95
N THR A 201 3.47 -16.25 -2.45
CA THR A 201 3.02 -16.07 -1.06
C THR A 201 4.02 -16.64 -0.06
N ALA A 202 4.65 -17.78 -0.41
CA ALA A 202 5.66 -18.44 0.41
C ALA A 202 7.03 -17.73 0.37
N HIS A 203 7.26 -16.85 -0.62
CA HIS A 203 8.52 -16.13 -0.77
C HIS A 203 8.86 -15.32 0.50
N LYS A 204 10.05 -15.54 1.03
CA LYS A 204 10.63 -14.76 2.13
C LYS A 204 11.88 -14.05 1.62
N THR A 205 11.93 -12.74 1.78
CA THR A 205 13.14 -12.00 1.45
C THR A 205 14.26 -12.34 2.43
N HIS A 206 15.41 -12.80 1.92
CA HIS A 206 16.62 -13.06 2.72
C HIS A 206 17.46 -11.81 2.96
N LEU A 207 16.89 -10.63 2.75
CA LEU A 207 17.57 -9.34 2.97
C LEU A 207 17.88 -9.14 4.45
N LYS A 208 19.13 -8.80 4.77
CA LYS A 208 19.57 -8.50 6.13
C LYS A 208 18.77 -7.33 6.71
N ARG A 209 18.47 -7.40 8.01
CA ARG A 209 17.78 -6.32 8.73
C ARG A 209 18.76 -5.22 9.11
N SER A 210 18.29 -3.98 9.07
CA SER A 210 19.00 -2.84 9.61
C SER A 210 18.87 -2.80 11.12
N ASN A 211 19.95 -2.51 11.82
CA ASN A 211 19.92 -2.18 13.25
C ASN A 211 20.09 -0.66 13.37
N ARG A 212 18.97 0.03 13.48
CA ARG A 212 18.95 1.49 13.61
C ARG A 212 18.69 1.90 15.04
N ASN A 213 19.37 2.96 15.45
CA ASN A 213 19.15 3.57 16.75
C ASN A 213 17.71 4.11 16.86
N VAL A 214 17.11 3.91 18.02
CA VAL A 214 15.87 4.62 18.39
C VAL A 214 16.27 6.00 18.88
N VAL A 215 16.26 6.98 17.99
CA VAL A 215 16.67 8.34 18.29
C VAL A 215 15.58 9.07 19.05
N PHE A 216 15.88 9.49 20.28
CA PHE A 216 15.02 10.26 21.17
C PHE A 216 15.88 11.19 22.04
N LEU A 217 15.28 12.19 22.67
CA LEU A 217 15.97 13.04 23.67
C LEU A 217 15.83 12.40 25.05
N THR A 218 16.95 12.24 25.78
CA THR A 218 16.91 11.91 27.21
C THR A 218 16.20 13.02 27.99
N TRP A 219 15.88 12.78 29.25
CA TRP A 219 15.22 13.79 30.08
C TRP A 219 16.06 15.09 30.18
N GLU A 220 17.37 14.94 30.42
CA GLU A 220 18.29 16.07 30.51
C GLU A 220 18.38 16.84 29.20
N GLU A 221 18.48 16.15 28.06
CA GLU A 221 18.50 16.77 26.74
C GLU A 221 17.19 17.49 26.43
N LEU A 222 16.05 16.88 26.79
CA LEU A 222 14.72 17.47 26.63
C LEU A 222 14.62 18.76 27.46
N MET A 223 15.09 18.76 28.70
CA MET A 223 15.07 19.93 29.57
C MET A 223 16.03 21.03 29.08
N LYS A 224 17.18 20.68 28.48
CA LYS A 224 18.02 21.67 27.80
C LYS A 224 17.28 22.36 26.66
N VAL A 225 16.59 21.57 25.82
CA VAL A 225 15.80 22.10 24.70
C VAL A 225 14.62 22.95 25.21
N TYR A 226 13.88 22.48 26.19
CA TYR A 226 12.70 23.16 26.76
C TYR A 226 13.05 24.53 27.37
N ASN A 227 14.17 24.61 28.09
CA ASN A 227 14.57 25.83 28.78
C ASN A 227 15.38 26.80 27.91
N HIS A 228 15.81 26.38 26.71
CA HIS A 228 16.64 27.22 25.85
C HIS A 228 15.82 28.40 25.30
N LYS A 229 16.42 29.60 25.35
CA LYS A 229 15.84 30.81 24.78
C LYS A 229 16.38 31.06 23.40
N PHE A 230 15.53 30.98 22.40
CA PHE A 230 15.90 31.23 20.99
C PHE A 230 15.56 32.72 20.68
N GLU A 231 16.46 33.41 20.00
CA GLU A 231 16.21 34.75 19.47
C GLU A 231 15.18 34.72 18.33
N GLN A 232 15.20 33.65 17.53
CA GLN A 232 14.32 33.51 16.38
C GLN A 232 12.93 32.97 16.81
N PRO A 233 11.85 33.72 16.55
CA PRO A 233 10.50 33.31 16.97
C PRO A 233 10.03 31.98 16.41
N HIS A 234 10.48 31.61 15.18
CA HIS A 234 10.11 30.35 14.56
C HIS A 234 10.79 29.15 15.24
N LEU A 235 12.01 29.30 15.78
CA LEU A 235 12.68 28.25 16.54
C LEU A 235 12.04 28.09 17.93
N SER A 236 11.67 29.20 18.60
CA SER A 236 10.95 29.15 19.87
C SER A 236 9.61 28.39 19.72
N ARG A 237 8.83 28.70 18.67
CA ARG A 237 7.59 27.96 18.36
C ARG A 237 7.85 26.50 18.06
N THR A 238 8.86 26.20 17.27
CA THR A 238 9.23 24.82 16.94
C THR A 238 9.63 24.04 18.18
N ARG A 239 10.43 24.64 19.07
CA ARG A 239 10.78 24.07 20.38
C ARG A 239 9.52 23.73 21.17
N ASP A 240 8.60 24.67 21.31
CA ASP A 240 7.38 24.48 22.09
C ASP A 240 6.54 23.31 21.56
N ILE A 241 6.30 23.27 20.23
CA ILE A 241 5.54 22.20 19.60
C ILE A 241 6.25 20.85 19.77
N PHE A 242 7.56 20.82 19.58
CA PHE A 242 8.35 19.58 19.71
C PHE A 242 8.36 19.08 21.16
N CYS A 243 8.62 19.96 22.12
CA CYS A 243 8.57 19.63 23.55
C CYS A 243 7.16 19.20 23.97
N PHE A 244 6.11 19.83 23.45
CA PHE A 244 4.75 19.39 23.71
C PHE A 244 4.52 17.94 23.27
N CYS A 245 5.00 17.55 22.08
CA CYS A 245 4.95 16.17 21.66
C CYS A 245 5.80 15.24 22.54
N CYS A 246 6.93 15.74 23.09
CA CYS A 246 7.74 15.00 24.06
C CYS A 246 7.06 14.81 25.42
N PHE A 247 6.14 15.67 25.80
CA PHE A 247 5.42 15.62 27.07
C PHE A 247 4.02 15.00 26.99
N THR A 248 3.48 14.80 25.76
CA THR A 248 2.12 14.27 25.54
C THR A 248 2.07 13.04 24.66
N SER A 249 3.19 12.60 24.10
CA SER A 249 3.27 11.51 23.11
C SER A 249 2.56 11.76 21.77
N LEU A 250 1.91 12.90 21.56
CA LEU A 250 1.17 13.15 20.32
C LEU A 250 2.05 13.00 19.08
N ARG A 251 1.47 12.39 18.06
CA ARG A 251 2.10 12.44 16.74
C ARG A 251 1.99 13.84 16.18
N TYR A 252 2.91 14.22 15.30
CA TYR A 252 2.86 15.53 14.64
C TYR A 252 1.48 15.83 14.02
N SER A 253 0.86 14.85 13.35
CA SER A 253 -0.47 15.02 12.74
C SER A 253 -1.54 15.35 13.76
N ASP A 254 -1.50 14.70 14.92
CA ASP A 254 -2.47 14.88 15.98
C ASP A 254 -2.26 16.24 16.68
N ALA A 255 -1.00 16.61 16.94
CA ALA A 255 -0.65 17.95 17.48
C ALA A 255 -1.05 19.09 16.51
N ALA A 256 -0.89 18.88 15.19
CA ALA A 256 -1.28 19.86 14.18
C ALA A 256 -2.80 20.01 14.03
N ALA A 257 -3.55 18.96 14.35
CA ALA A 257 -5.00 18.98 14.32
C ALA A 257 -5.64 19.42 15.64
N LEU A 258 -4.89 19.37 16.76
CA LEU A 258 -5.38 19.61 18.11
C LEU A 258 -6.09 20.98 18.22
N LYS A 259 -7.33 20.97 18.68
CA LYS A 259 -8.14 22.15 18.94
C LYS A 259 -8.15 22.50 20.42
N LYS A 260 -8.41 23.76 20.74
CA LYS A 260 -8.61 24.21 22.13
C LYS A 260 -9.77 23.44 22.79
N THR A 261 -10.82 23.13 22.04
CA THR A 261 -11.99 22.35 22.48
C THR A 261 -11.71 20.88 22.81
N ASP A 262 -10.59 20.34 22.33
CA ASP A 262 -10.18 18.97 22.63
C ASP A 262 -9.49 18.84 23.99
N ILE A 263 -9.31 19.98 24.70
CA ILE A 263 -8.60 20.07 25.97
C ILE A 263 -9.59 20.51 27.04
N TYR A 264 -9.98 19.60 27.91
CA TYR A 264 -10.86 19.81 29.04
C TYR A 264 -10.56 18.80 30.16
N ASP A 265 -11.05 19.06 31.37
CA ASP A 265 -10.80 18.22 32.55
C ASP A 265 -9.31 17.88 32.75
N ASP A 266 -8.45 18.87 32.45
CA ASP A 266 -7.00 18.78 32.56
C ASP A 266 -6.37 17.66 31.72
N ALA A 267 -7.02 17.28 30.61
CA ALA A 267 -6.59 16.25 29.69
C ALA A 267 -6.87 16.62 28.23
N ILE A 268 -6.16 15.95 27.32
CA ILE A 268 -6.39 15.97 25.88
C ILE A 268 -7.27 14.79 25.53
N HIS A 269 -8.40 15.03 24.85
CA HIS A 269 -9.33 14.02 24.38
C HIS A 269 -9.42 14.08 22.86
N ILE A 270 -8.80 13.14 22.17
CA ILE A 270 -8.77 13.11 20.70
C ILE A 270 -9.04 11.73 20.11
N THR A 271 -9.48 11.73 18.87
CA THR A 271 -9.40 10.57 17.99
C THR A 271 -8.18 10.73 17.08
N THR A 272 -7.24 9.78 17.14
CA THR A 272 -5.98 9.87 16.41
C THR A 272 -6.21 9.79 14.90
N GLN A 273 -5.53 10.64 14.11
CA GLN A 273 -5.72 10.69 12.66
C GLN A 273 -5.25 9.44 11.91
N LYS A 274 -4.25 8.75 12.45
CA LYS A 274 -3.64 7.61 11.74
C LYS A 274 -4.35 6.29 11.99
N THR A 275 -4.84 6.05 13.21
CA THR A 275 -5.38 4.76 13.64
C THR A 275 -6.83 4.82 14.07
N ASN A 276 -7.40 6.04 14.11
CA ASN A 276 -8.77 6.31 14.53
C ASN A 276 -9.10 5.83 15.96
N ASP A 277 -8.07 5.76 16.82
CA ASP A 277 -8.24 5.37 18.23
C ASP A 277 -8.61 6.61 19.06
N LYS A 278 -9.57 6.46 19.97
CA LYS A 278 -9.85 7.46 21.00
C LYS A 278 -8.81 7.32 22.10
N ILE A 279 -8.12 8.41 22.40
CA ILE A 279 -7.13 8.46 23.47
C ILE A 279 -7.39 9.66 24.39
N THR A 280 -7.09 9.47 25.66
CA THR A 280 -7.05 10.53 26.67
C THR A 280 -5.63 10.63 27.20
N ILE A 281 -5.09 11.84 27.26
CA ILE A 281 -3.73 12.12 27.72
C ILE A 281 -3.82 13.21 28.77
N GLU A 282 -3.53 12.87 30.00
CA GLU A 282 -3.49 13.83 31.11
C GLU A 282 -2.36 14.84 30.91
N LEU A 283 -2.63 16.10 31.20
CA LEU A 283 -1.66 17.17 31.07
C LEU A 283 -0.72 17.21 32.29
N ASN A 284 0.56 17.30 32.02
CA ASN A 284 1.58 17.62 33.02
C ASN A 284 1.90 19.11 33.03
N ASN A 285 2.66 19.60 34.02
CA ASN A 285 2.99 20.99 34.15
C ASN A 285 3.67 21.61 32.93
N TYR A 286 4.53 20.85 32.25
CA TYR A 286 5.23 21.33 31.07
C TYR A 286 4.28 21.52 29.88
N SER A 287 3.40 20.56 29.64
CA SER A 287 2.41 20.64 28.56
C SER A 287 1.39 21.76 28.80
N ARG A 288 0.93 21.96 30.07
CA ARG A 288 0.07 23.08 30.44
C ARG A 288 0.76 24.42 30.19
N THR A 289 2.01 24.57 30.62
CA THR A 289 2.78 25.81 30.42
C THR A 289 2.92 26.13 28.93
N ILE A 290 3.14 25.14 28.10
CA ILE A 290 3.22 25.34 26.64
C ILE A 290 1.86 25.81 26.09
N LEU A 291 0.76 25.15 26.46
CA LEU A 291 -0.58 25.51 25.99
C LEU A 291 -0.95 26.94 26.40
N GLN A 292 -0.61 27.36 27.63
CA GLN A 292 -0.86 28.70 28.13
C GLN A 292 -0.19 29.78 27.28
N ARG A 293 0.98 29.52 26.69
CA ARG A 293 1.66 30.48 25.79
C ARG A 293 0.85 30.80 24.53
N TYR A 294 -0.09 29.96 24.16
CA TYR A 294 -0.88 30.05 22.93
C TYR A 294 -2.39 30.18 23.21
N ALA A 295 -2.79 30.34 24.48
CA ALA A 295 -4.20 30.39 24.87
C ALA A 295 -4.96 31.52 24.17
N ASP A 296 -4.33 32.70 24.07
CA ASP A 296 -4.95 33.93 23.52
C ASP A 296 -4.86 34.02 21.99
N SER A 297 -4.41 32.95 21.31
CA SER A 297 -4.39 32.92 19.84
C SER A 297 -5.81 32.95 19.27
N GLU A 298 -6.06 33.75 18.22
CA GLU A 298 -7.37 33.89 17.57
C GLU A 298 -7.88 32.62 16.87
N THR A 299 -6.99 31.61 16.68
CA THR A 299 -7.34 30.38 16.01
C THR A 299 -7.98 29.36 16.97
N ASP A 300 -8.78 28.43 16.42
CA ASP A 300 -9.32 27.28 17.16
C ASP A 300 -8.24 26.26 17.53
N LYS A 301 -7.03 26.35 16.91
CA LYS A 301 -5.91 25.45 17.17
C LYS A 301 -5.25 25.71 18.52
N ALA A 302 -4.92 24.64 19.23
CA ALA A 302 -4.22 24.74 20.51
C ALA A 302 -2.75 25.17 20.35
N LEU A 303 -2.14 24.87 19.18
CA LEU A 303 -0.73 25.13 18.90
C LEU A 303 -0.53 25.69 17.48
N PRO A 304 0.42 26.61 17.26
CA PRO A 304 0.71 27.20 15.95
C PRO A 304 1.62 26.28 15.12
N VAL A 305 1.14 25.07 14.79
CA VAL A 305 1.93 24.05 14.11
C VAL A 305 2.16 24.42 12.64
N ILE A 306 3.41 24.40 12.21
CA ILE A 306 3.84 24.62 10.82
C ILE A 306 3.94 23.28 10.06
N SER A 307 4.16 23.29 8.74
CA SER A 307 4.25 22.06 7.95
C SER A 307 5.30 21.07 8.48
N ASN A 308 5.03 19.77 8.36
CA ASN A 308 5.93 18.72 8.86
C ASN A 308 7.35 18.82 8.27
N GLN A 309 7.45 19.23 7.02
CA GLN A 309 8.75 19.43 6.38
C GLN A 309 9.56 20.52 7.07
N LYS A 310 8.96 21.69 7.31
CA LYS A 310 9.61 22.79 8.04
C LYS A 310 9.92 22.40 9.48
N MET A 311 8.97 21.72 10.18
CA MET A 311 9.20 21.20 11.52
C MET A 311 10.46 20.34 11.60
N ASN A 312 10.61 19.37 10.68
CA ASN A 312 11.81 18.48 10.69
C ASN A 312 13.11 19.24 10.42
N VAL A 313 13.10 20.31 9.64
CA VAL A 313 14.27 21.17 9.44
C VAL A 313 14.60 21.95 10.71
N TYR A 314 13.60 22.61 11.31
CA TYR A 314 13.81 23.50 12.45
C TYR A 314 14.05 22.72 13.75
N ILE A 315 13.49 21.53 13.96
CA ILE A 315 13.82 20.67 15.11
C ILE A 315 15.31 20.34 15.13
N LYS A 316 15.91 20.05 13.97
CA LYS A 316 17.35 19.80 13.88
C LYS A 316 18.17 21.02 14.30
N GLU A 317 17.76 22.18 13.83
CA GLU A 317 18.43 23.44 14.21
C GLU A 317 18.26 23.75 15.71
N VAL A 318 17.07 23.56 16.26
CA VAL A 318 16.78 23.65 17.70
C VAL A 318 17.74 22.72 18.50
N CYS A 319 17.81 21.46 18.12
CA CYS A 319 18.67 20.49 18.82
C CYS A 319 20.17 20.82 18.65
N ARG A 320 20.58 21.31 17.47
CA ARG A 320 21.96 21.74 17.22
C ARG A 320 22.37 22.90 18.14
N GLN A 321 21.54 23.94 18.24
CA GLN A 321 21.82 25.09 19.11
C GLN A 321 21.81 24.71 20.59
N CYS A 322 21.07 23.68 20.99
CA CYS A 322 21.09 23.15 22.35
C CYS A 322 22.26 22.19 22.63
N GLY A 323 23.18 21.97 21.68
CA GLY A 323 24.33 21.10 21.87
C GLY A 323 24.00 19.61 21.99
N ILE A 324 22.97 19.14 21.26
CA ILE A 324 22.61 17.72 21.21
C ILE A 324 23.47 17.02 20.14
N ASN A 325 24.75 16.86 20.41
CA ASN A 325 25.79 16.48 19.44
C ASN A 325 26.43 15.10 19.71
N GLU A 326 25.80 14.27 20.56
CA GLU A 326 26.18 12.86 20.72
C GLU A 326 26.29 12.17 19.34
N LYS A 327 27.40 11.42 19.13
CA LYS A 327 27.59 10.68 17.88
C LYS A 327 26.91 9.32 17.95
N LEU A 328 26.01 9.07 17.00
CA LEU A 328 25.26 7.81 16.85
C LEU A 328 25.62 7.18 15.52
N THR A 329 25.87 5.86 15.52
CA THR A 329 26.15 5.09 14.30
C THR A 329 24.96 4.21 13.94
N ASP A 330 24.36 4.48 12.79
CA ASP A 330 23.32 3.62 12.19
C ASP A 330 23.98 2.57 11.29
N ILE A 331 23.50 1.34 11.41
CA ILE A 331 23.90 0.23 10.55
C ILE A 331 22.70 -0.18 9.70
N TYR A 332 22.87 -0.07 8.38
CA TYR A 332 21.84 -0.52 7.45
C TYR A 332 22.45 -1.25 6.24
N TYR A 333 21.62 -1.86 5.44
CA TYR A 333 22.06 -2.67 4.31
C TYR A 333 21.40 -2.21 3.00
N ILE A 334 22.18 -2.24 1.92
CA ILE A 334 21.72 -2.13 0.54
C ILE A 334 22.10 -3.43 -0.15
N GLY A 335 21.12 -4.31 -0.39
CA GLY A 335 21.39 -5.69 -0.80
C GLY A 335 22.24 -6.42 0.25
N GLY A 336 23.39 -6.95 -0.15
CA GLY A 336 24.36 -7.61 0.73
C GLY A 336 25.34 -6.65 1.42
N LYS A 337 25.45 -5.38 0.94
CA LYS A 337 26.44 -4.42 1.41
C LYS A 337 26.01 -3.79 2.73
N LYS A 338 26.83 -3.93 3.77
CA LYS A 338 26.68 -3.22 5.05
C LYS A 338 27.13 -1.76 4.88
N ILE A 339 26.34 -0.84 5.39
CA ILE A 339 26.65 0.60 5.45
C ILE A 339 26.63 1.00 6.92
N GLU A 340 27.68 1.65 7.37
CA GLU A 340 27.77 2.28 8.68
C GLU A 340 27.83 3.79 8.47
N GLU A 341 26.92 4.51 9.09
CA GLU A 341 26.82 5.95 8.97
C GLU A 341 26.76 6.59 10.35
N THR A 342 27.83 7.32 10.72
CA THR A 342 27.89 8.05 11.98
C THR A 342 27.42 9.48 11.78
N LYS A 343 26.44 9.91 12.56
CA LYS A 343 25.87 11.27 12.56
C LYS A 343 25.77 11.80 13.98
N GLU A 344 25.79 13.10 14.10
CA GLU A 344 25.40 13.73 15.36
C GLU A 344 23.90 13.59 15.60
N LYS A 345 23.50 13.38 16.84
CA LYS A 345 22.11 13.09 17.25
C LYS A 345 21.12 14.12 16.73
N TRP A 346 21.48 15.41 16.75
CA TRP A 346 20.61 16.47 16.21
C TRP A 346 20.27 16.28 14.73
N GLN A 347 21.15 15.68 13.93
CA GLN A 347 20.91 15.42 12.50
C GLN A 347 19.85 14.33 12.30
N MET A 348 19.67 13.47 13.29
CA MET A 348 18.79 12.30 13.24
C MET A 348 17.45 12.55 13.92
N VAL A 349 17.30 13.61 14.72
CA VAL A 349 16.04 14.00 15.37
C VAL A 349 15.03 14.48 14.33
N GLY A 350 13.78 14.12 14.54
CA GLY A 350 12.65 14.56 13.74
C GLY A 350 11.35 14.59 14.55
N THR A 351 10.23 14.95 13.91
CA THR A 351 8.94 15.08 14.60
C THR A 351 8.54 13.84 15.39
N HIS A 352 8.86 12.63 14.86
CA HIS A 352 8.54 11.37 15.54
C HIS A 352 9.44 11.10 16.77
N SER A 353 10.60 11.75 16.86
CA SER A 353 11.48 11.64 18.03
C SER A 353 10.85 12.21 19.29
N GLY A 354 9.91 13.17 19.17
CA GLY A 354 9.13 13.67 20.32
C GLY A 354 8.33 12.56 21.00
N ARG A 355 7.56 11.80 20.23
CA ARG A 355 6.81 10.65 20.75
C ARG A 355 7.72 9.55 21.32
N ARG A 356 8.87 9.30 20.68
CA ARG A 356 9.87 8.36 21.20
C ARG A 356 10.44 8.84 22.53
N ALA A 357 10.75 10.13 22.65
CA ALA A 357 11.21 10.72 23.90
C ALA A 357 10.21 10.55 25.03
N PHE A 358 8.92 10.79 24.78
CA PHE A 358 7.87 10.49 25.76
C PHE A 358 7.92 9.03 26.24
N ILE A 359 7.90 8.09 25.30
CA ILE A 359 7.83 6.66 25.63
C ILE A 359 9.06 6.23 26.43
N CYS A 360 10.27 6.53 25.92
CA CYS A 360 11.51 6.11 26.58
C CYS A 360 11.65 6.73 27.97
N ASN A 361 11.41 8.05 28.11
CA ASN A 361 11.51 8.71 29.40
C ASN A 361 10.45 8.22 30.40
N ALA A 362 9.20 7.97 29.95
CA ALA A 362 8.16 7.44 30.81
C ALA A 362 8.53 6.03 31.35
N LEU A 363 9.04 5.16 30.48
CA LEU A 363 9.49 3.82 30.87
C LEU A 363 10.73 3.88 31.79
N MET A 364 11.67 4.80 31.55
CA MET A 364 12.84 5.02 32.41
C MET A 364 12.45 5.54 33.79
N LEU A 365 11.37 6.34 33.90
CA LEU A 365 10.79 6.79 35.15
C LEU A 365 10.02 5.66 35.89
N GLY A 366 9.94 4.46 35.33
CA GLY A 366 9.26 3.32 35.94
C GLY A 366 7.77 3.24 35.67
N ILE A 367 7.22 4.08 34.79
CA ILE A 367 5.81 3.98 34.40
C ILE A 367 5.58 2.68 33.63
N ALA A 368 4.59 1.91 34.05
CA ALA A 368 4.31 0.61 33.47
C ALA A 368 3.97 0.71 31.97
N PRO A 369 4.49 -0.19 31.12
CA PRO A 369 4.28 -0.15 29.67
C PRO A 369 2.82 -0.10 29.25
N ASN A 370 1.91 -0.80 29.95
CA ASN A 370 0.48 -0.78 29.67
C ASN A 370 -0.17 0.61 29.89
N VAL A 371 0.34 1.42 30.82
CA VAL A 371 -0.10 2.81 31.02
C VAL A 371 0.39 3.68 29.87
N VAL A 372 1.69 3.57 29.51
CA VAL A 372 2.27 4.28 28.37
C VAL A 372 1.55 3.94 27.08
N MET A 373 1.15 2.69 26.87
CA MET A 373 0.37 2.25 25.70
C MET A 373 -0.99 2.95 25.60
N LYS A 374 -1.68 3.19 26.72
CA LYS A 374 -2.97 3.93 26.74
C LYS A 374 -2.79 5.36 26.22
N TRP A 375 -1.80 6.10 26.72
CA TRP A 375 -1.49 7.47 26.29
C TRP A 375 -1.03 7.55 24.83
N THR A 376 -0.36 6.52 24.40
CA THR A 376 0.21 6.51 23.04
C THR A 376 -0.71 5.85 22.00
N GLY A 377 -1.79 5.17 22.41
CA GLY A 377 -2.66 4.42 21.50
C GLY A 377 -1.92 3.29 20.79
N HIS A 378 -1.04 2.56 21.49
CA HIS A 378 -0.45 1.33 20.96
C HIS A 378 -1.34 0.15 21.35
N SER A 379 -1.84 -0.55 20.35
CA SER A 379 -2.67 -1.76 20.53
C SER A 379 -1.83 -3.04 20.64
N ASP A 380 -0.58 -3.02 20.21
CA ASP A 380 0.31 -4.19 20.18
C ASP A 380 1.56 -3.95 21.04
N TYR A 381 1.76 -4.83 22.03
CA TYR A 381 2.93 -4.82 22.92
C TYR A 381 4.25 -4.98 22.15
N LYS A 382 4.24 -5.74 21.05
CA LYS A 382 5.42 -5.92 20.20
C LYS A 382 5.94 -4.61 19.63
N SER A 383 5.06 -3.64 19.40
CA SER A 383 5.46 -2.31 18.94
C SER A 383 6.15 -1.47 20.01
N MET A 384 5.97 -1.82 21.30
CA MET A 384 6.64 -1.19 22.45
C MET A 384 7.98 -1.82 22.77
N GLN A 385 8.24 -3.06 22.35
CA GLN A 385 9.43 -3.82 22.72
C GLN A 385 10.75 -3.05 22.52
N PRO A 386 11.01 -2.35 21.41
CA PRO A 386 12.26 -1.60 21.24
C PRO A 386 12.50 -0.49 22.27
N TYR A 387 11.43 0.05 22.84
CA TYR A 387 11.51 1.09 23.87
C TYR A 387 11.69 0.48 25.26
N ILE A 388 11.06 -0.67 25.50
CA ILE A 388 11.21 -1.44 26.73
C ILE A 388 12.66 -1.92 26.86
N ASP A 389 13.23 -2.48 25.80
CA ASP A 389 14.62 -2.94 25.78
C ASP A 389 15.59 -1.81 26.16
N ILE A 390 15.38 -0.58 25.62
CA ILE A 390 16.19 0.59 25.98
C ILE A 390 16.04 0.98 27.46
N ALA A 391 14.82 0.97 27.97
CA ALA A 391 14.55 1.30 29.37
C ALA A 391 15.13 0.23 30.32
N ASP A 392 15.08 -1.04 29.95
CA ASP A 392 15.65 -2.12 30.73
C ASP A 392 17.18 -2.10 30.74
N GLU A 393 17.83 -1.70 29.64
CA GLU A 393 19.27 -1.47 29.62
C GLU A 393 19.68 -0.34 30.57
N ALA A 394 18.92 0.74 30.60
CA ALA A 394 19.13 1.82 31.58
C ALA A 394 18.87 1.38 33.02
N LYS A 395 17.94 0.45 33.26
CA LYS A 395 17.65 -0.10 34.59
C LYS A 395 18.68 -1.10 35.10
N LYS A 396 19.50 -1.70 34.25
CA LYS A 396 20.61 -2.57 34.70
C LYS A 396 21.56 -1.81 35.64
N THR A 397 21.83 -0.55 35.33
CA THR A 397 22.61 0.34 36.21
C THR A 397 21.89 0.66 37.53
N ALA A 398 20.56 0.54 37.57
CA ALA A 398 19.79 0.75 38.80
C ALA A 398 19.92 -0.43 39.80
N MET A 399 20.27 -1.63 39.31
CA MET A 399 20.56 -2.77 40.22
C MET A 399 21.77 -2.50 41.11
N ASP A 400 22.73 -1.69 40.65
CA ASP A 400 23.88 -1.28 41.47
C ASP A 400 23.47 -0.46 42.71
N LEU A 401 22.26 0.11 42.70
CA LEU A 401 21.71 0.82 43.88
C LEU A 401 21.34 -0.13 45.04
N PHE A 402 21.20 -1.44 44.78
CA PHE A 402 21.00 -2.46 45.84
C PHE A 402 22.34 -2.89 46.44
N ASN A 403 23.48 -2.53 45.86
CA ASN A 403 24.82 -2.86 46.36
C ASN A 403 25.34 -1.81 47.37
N LYS A 404 24.43 -1.13 48.08
CA LYS A 404 24.77 -0.17 49.16
C LYS A 404 25.03 -0.86 50.46
#